data_200b12721f72408e396393d03f71c2e6
#
_entry.id   200b12721f72408e396393d03f71c2e6
#
_cell.length_a   1.000
_cell.length_b   1.000
_cell.length_c   1.000
_cell.angle_alpha   90.00
_cell.angle_beta   90.00
_cell.angle_gamma   90.00
#
_symmetry.space_group_name_H-M   'P 1'
#
loop_
_entity.id
_entity.type
_entity.pdbx_description
1 polymer ?
#
loop_
_entity_poly.entity_id
_entity_poly.type
_entity_poly.pdbx_seq_one_letter_code
_entity_poly.pdbx_strand_id
1 'polypeptide(L)'
;MKILLLGEYSNVHATLAKGLRCLGHECIVASNGDFWKQYGRDIDLERKHGALGTLEFLTKLLRHLPQMRGYDIVQLINPIFLELKAEHLIYIYNYLKRHNKRIVLGAFGIDYYWVKVNTDIRPLRYSDFNIGDYIRTDEIAECIRRDWLNTPKETLCKHIAGTSDWIVAGLQEYWATYNEVVDLRKKMSFIPFPIEMAKDPTKDKTANNKIRIFIGISKSRSVYKGTDIMLKAAEDIVAQYPEKAELIVASGVPYEKYHKMVESSDLILDQLYSYTPAMNALMAMSKGIVNVGGGEEENYQIIHETELRPIINVLPTYESCYTELEHIVLHPEKLAELKRQSVEYIHRHHDYIKVAKQYEQLYLSLL
;
A
#
# COMPACT_ATOMS: atom_id res chain seq x y z
N MET A 1 25.38 4.90 3.97
CA MET A 1 25.19 3.61 3.26
C MET A 1 24.83 3.88 1.81
N LYS A 2 25.14 2.92 0.94
CA LYS A 2 24.70 2.89 -0.45
C LYS A 2 23.51 1.95 -0.58
N ILE A 3 22.34 2.46 -0.98
CA ILE A 3 21.06 1.74 -0.92
C ILE A 3 20.42 1.73 -2.31
N LEU A 4 19.99 0.55 -2.77
CA LEU A 4 19.18 0.38 -3.98
C LEU A 4 17.76 -0.06 -3.58
N LEU A 5 16.77 0.72 -3.96
CA LEU A 5 15.35 0.40 -3.83
C LEU A 5 14.83 -0.04 -5.20
N LEU A 6 14.42 -1.30 -5.32
CA LEU A 6 14.08 -1.93 -6.60
C LEU A 6 12.61 -2.28 -6.69
N GLY A 7 11.94 -1.73 -7.69
CA GLY A 7 10.49 -1.76 -7.88
C GLY A 7 9.79 -0.61 -7.17
N GLU A 8 8.51 -0.39 -7.48
CA GLU A 8 7.68 0.66 -6.89
C GLU A 8 6.22 0.23 -6.80
N TYR A 9 5.61 0.44 -5.65
CA TYR A 9 4.16 0.36 -5.44
C TYR A 9 3.69 1.61 -4.69
N SER A 10 2.78 2.35 -5.29
CA SER A 10 2.05 3.46 -4.66
C SER A 10 2.92 4.51 -3.96
N ASN A 11 4.11 4.80 -4.51
CA ASN A 11 5.07 5.80 -3.99
C ASN A 11 5.83 5.39 -2.72
N VAL A 12 5.87 4.11 -2.38
CA VAL A 12 6.55 3.64 -1.14
C VAL A 12 8.06 3.83 -1.24
N HIS A 13 8.70 3.29 -2.29
CA HIS A 13 10.15 3.37 -2.44
C HIS A 13 10.62 4.80 -2.77
N ALA A 14 9.90 5.53 -3.61
CA ALA A 14 10.28 6.91 -3.94
C ALA A 14 10.20 7.83 -2.70
N THR A 15 9.19 7.64 -1.83
CA THR A 15 9.07 8.41 -0.59
C THR A 15 10.11 7.98 0.45
N LEU A 16 10.37 6.68 0.59
CA LEU A 16 11.44 6.16 1.44
C LEU A 16 12.81 6.70 1.03
N ALA A 17 13.10 6.73 -0.29
CA ALA A 17 14.34 7.28 -0.82
C ALA A 17 14.56 8.74 -0.44
N LYS A 18 13.50 9.56 -0.49
CA LYS A 18 13.56 10.96 -0.03
C LYS A 18 14.00 11.03 1.43
N GLY A 19 13.40 10.24 2.32
CA GLY A 19 13.75 10.21 3.73
C GLY A 19 15.19 9.74 3.98
N LEU A 20 15.61 8.65 3.34
CA LEU A 20 16.97 8.13 3.45
C LEU A 20 18.02 9.12 2.94
N ARG A 21 17.73 9.85 1.87
CA ARG A 21 18.59 10.93 1.36
C ARG A 21 18.70 12.11 2.34
N CYS A 22 17.60 12.47 3.01
CA CYS A 22 17.62 13.49 4.08
C CYS A 22 18.50 13.05 5.27
N LEU A 23 18.68 11.75 5.51
CA LEU A 23 19.58 11.19 6.52
C LEU A 23 21.03 11.05 6.03
N GLY A 24 21.34 11.50 4.82
CA GLY A 24 22.71 11.50 4.26
C GLY A 24 23.11 10.19 3.57
N HIS A 25 22.16 9.32 3.23
CA HIS A 25 22.48 8.09 2.49
C HIS A 25 22.44 8.29 0.97
N GLU A 26 23.34 7.59 0.27
CA GLU A 26 23.25 7.43 -1.19
C GLU A 26 22.15 6.40 -1.49
N CYS A 27 21.02 6.87 -2.01
CA CYS A 27 19.86 6.02 -2.28
C CYS A 27 19.42 6.17 -3.73
N ILE A 28 19.32 5.05 -4.45
CA ILE A 28 18.89 4.96 -5.85
C ILE A 28 17.57 4.20 -5.92
N VAL A 29 16.60 4.74 -6.65
CA VAL A 29 15.33 4.08 -6.96
C VAL A 29 15.37 3.60 -8.41
N ALA A 30 15.21 2.30 -8.62
CA ALA A 30 15.11 1.69 -9.95
C ALA A 30 13.74 1.03 -10.10
N SER A 31 12.86 1.57 -10.93
CA SER A 31 11.47 1.09 -11.04
C SER A 31 10.82 1.48 -12.37
N ASN A 32 9.59 0.98 -12.59
CA ASN A 32 8.71 1.40 -13.67
C ASN A 32 7.84 2.64 -13.31
N GLY A 33 8.00 3.21 -12.11
CA GLY A 33 7.21 4.35 -11.63
C GLY A 33 5.76 4.03 -11.28
N ASP A 34 5.38 2.75 -11.08
CA ASP A 34 4.03 2.27 -10.82
C ASP A 34 3.06 2.65 -11.96
N PHE A 35 3.46 2.35 -13.20
CA PHE A 35 2.68 2.51 -14.43
C PHE A 35 2.23 3.96 -14.68
N TRP A 36 0.92 4.20 -14.80
CA TRP A 36 0.32 5.49 -15.12
C TRP A 36 0.54 6.58 -14.07
N LYS A 37 0.96 6.21 -12.86
CA LYS A 37 1.23 7.15 -11.76
C LYS A 37 2.56 7.88 -11.89
N GLN A 38 3.53 7.28 -12.61
CA GLN A 38 4.82 7.86 -12.96
C GLN A 38 5.59 8.47 -11.77
N TYR A 39 5.68 7.72 -10.66
CA TYR A 39 6.44 8.15 -9.49
C TYR A 39 7.93 8.32 -9.79
N GLY A 40 8.58 9.17 -8.99
CA GLY A 40 9.99 9.52 -9.14
C GLY A 40 10.92 8.30 -9.05
N ARG A 41 11.86 8.22 -9.99
CA ARG A 41 12.87 7.17 -10.06
C ARG A 41 14.17 7.68 -10.66
N ASP A 42 15.29 7.08 -10.29
CA ASP A 42 16.62 7.43 -10.81
C ASP A 42 16.98 6.58 -12.03
N ILE A 43 16.56 5.30 -12.01
CA ILE A 43 16.71 4.37 -13.14
C ILE A 43 15.31 3.99 -13.62
N ASP A 44 15.00 4.39 -14.87
CA ASP A 44 13.73 4.08 -15.50
C ASP A 44 13.74 2.66 -16.10
N LEU A 45 12.97 1.77 -15.50
CA LEU A 45 12.76 0.39 -15.93
C LEU A 45 11.31 0.16 -16.40
N GLU A 46 10.65 1.17 -16.94
CA GLU A 46 9.35 1.01 -17.54
C GLU A 46 9.40 0.13 -18.78
N ARG A 47 8.48 -0.84 -18.82
CA ARG A 47 8.27 -1.72 -19.97
C ARG A 47 7.06 -1.26 -20.78
N LYS A 48 7.28 -0.85 -22.00
CA LYS A 48 6.20 -0.56 -22.95
C LYS A 48 5.55 -1.84 -23.47
N HIS A 49 4.32 -1.75 -23.92
CA HIS A 49 3.61 -2.90 -24.47
C HIS A 49 4.23 -3.41 -25.78
N GLY A 50 4.04 -4.71 -26.05
CA GLY A 50 4.47 -5.36 -27.30
C GLY A 50 5.92 -5.85 -27.31
N ALA A 51 6.31 -6.49 -28.40
CA ALA A 51 7.63 -7.12 -28.56
C ALA A 51 8.77 -6.10 -28.55
N LEU A 52 8.60 -4.95 -29.23
CA LEU A 52 9.58 -3.87 -29.27
C LEU A 52 9.78 -3.25 -27.87
N GLY A 53 8.70 -3.05 -27.11
CA GLY A 53 8.76 -2.58 -25.74
C GLY A 53 9.47 -3.57 -24.81
N THR A 54 9.29 -4.85 -25.04
CA THR A 54 10.05 -5.90 -24.31
C THR A 54 11.54 -5.84 -24.64
N LEU A 55 11.91 -5.67 -25.90
CA LEU A 55 13.32 -5.58 -26.32
C LEU A 55 13.97 -4.30 -25.75
N GLU A 56 13.27 -3.16 -25.81
CA GLU A 56 13.72 -1.90 -25.20
C GLU A 56 13.96 -2.08 -23.70
N PHE A 57 13.02 -2.67 -22.98
CA PHE A 57 13.14 -2.95 -21.56
C PHE A 57 14.34 -3.86 -21.24
N LEU A 58 14.52 -4.96 -21.98
CA LEU A 58 15.66 -5.87 -21.78
C LEU A 58 17.00 -5.14 -22.04
N THR A 59 17.06 -4.31 -23.06
CA THR A 59 18.24 -3.50 -23.36
C THR A 59 18.55 -2.51 -22.22
N LYS A 60 17.53 -1.81 -21.71
CA LYS A 60 17.66 -0.93 -20.52
C LYS A 60 18.16 -1.73 -19.32
N LEU A 61 17.52 -2.86 -19.01
CA LEU A 61 17.89 -3.71 -17.88
C LEU A 61 19.34 -4.18 -17.97
N LEU A 62 19.76 -4.72 -19.11
CA LEU A 62 21.15 -5.17 -19.33
C LEU A 62 22.16 -4.02 -19.20
N ARG A 63 21.82 -2.83 -19.67
CA ARG A 63 22.68 -1.64 -19.56
C ARG A 63 22.84 -1.19 -18.10
N HIS A 64 21.77 -1.25 -17.30
CA HIS A 64 21.80 -0.78 -15.91
C HIS A 64 22.16 -1.87 -14.89
N LEU A 65 22.09 -3.15 -15.26
CA LEU A 65 22.40 -4.26 -14.35
C LEU A 65 23.80 -4.17 -13.71
N PRO A 66 24.87 -3.76 -14.44
CA PRO A 66 26.18 -3.55 -13.82
C PRO A 66 26.21 -2.44 -12.78
N GLN A 67 25.29 -1.45 -12.86
CA GLN A 67 25.17 -0.36 -11.89
C GLN A 67 24.46 -0.78 -10.60
N MET A 68 23.77 -1.93 -10.62
CA MET A 68 23.04 -2.49 -9.47
C MET A 68 23.94 -3.37 -8.59
N ARG A 69 25.25 -3.08 -8.53
CA ARG A 69 26.26 -3.79 -7.74
C ARG A 69 26.93 -2.88 -6.72
N GLY A 70 27.43 -3.49 -5.65
CA GLY A 70 28.24 -2.80 -4.64
C GLY A 70 27.40 -1.95 -3.68
N TYR A 71 26.11 -2.26 -3.54
CA TYR A 71 25.25 -1.65 -2.54
C TYR A 71 25.40 -2.34 -1.19
N ASP A 72 25.28 -1.57 -0.12
CA ASP A 72 25.20 -2.11 1.23
C ASP A 72 23.88 -2.84 1.42
N ILE A 73 22.77 -2.22 0.92
CA ILE A 73 21.42 -2.76 0.99
C ILE A 73 20.79 -2.70 -0.41
N VAL A 74 20.13 -3.79 -0.80
CA VAL A 74 19.16 -3.81 -1.89
C VAL A 74 17.80 -4.18 -1.29
N GLN A 75 16.82 -3.30 -1.37
CA GLN A 75 15.45 -3.61 -0.97
C GLN A 75 14.58 -3.83 -2.19
N LEU A 76 13.90 -4.98 -2.21
CA LEU A 76 12.90 -5.34 -3.22
C LEU A 76 11.53 -4.91 -2.73
N ILE A 77 10.73 -4.29 -3.60
CA ILE A 77 9.35 -3.87 -3.26
C ILE A 77 8.43 -5.09 -2.99
N ASN A 78 8.70 -6.20 -3.68
CA ASN A 78 7.89 -7.43 -3.67
C ASN A 78 8.71 -8.53 -4.38
N PRO A 79 8.39 -9.83 -4.29
CA PRO A 79 9.06 -10.85 -5.09
C PRO A 79 9.01 -10.62 -6.61
N ILE A 80 7.97 -9.96 -7.12
CA ILE A 80 7.89 -9.50 -8.51
C ILE A 80 8.35 -8.04 -8.60
N PHE A 81 9.63 -7.81 -8.40
CA PHE A 81 10.24 -6.48 -8.32
C PHE A 81 10.54 -5.81 -9.68
N LEU A 82 10.41 -6.54 -10.80
CA LEU A 82 10.51 -6.05 -12.18
C LEU A 82 9.44 -6.70 -13.05
N GLU A 83 9.13 -6.07 -14.20
CA GLU A 83 8.14 -6.58 -15.17
C GLU A 83 8.71 -7.73 -16.04
N LEU A 84 9.18 -8.77 -15.37
CA LEU A 84 9.68 -10.02 -15.97
C LEU A 84 8.88 -11.21 -15.47
N LYS A 85 8.91 -12.29 -16.27
CA LYS A 85 8.42 -13.59 -15.81
C LYS A 85 9.24 -14.08 -14.61
N ALA A 86 8.60 -14.79 -13.70
CA ALA A 86 9.24 -15.30 -12.48
C ALA A 86 10.50 -16.14 -12.77
N GLU A 87 10.46 -16.93 -13.85
CA GLU A 87 11.58 -17.78 -14.30
C GLU A 87 12.82 -16.98 -14.69
N HIS A 88 12.66 -15.71 -15.06
CA HIS A 88 13.79 -14.82 -15.38
C HIS A 88 14.20 -13.98 -14.17
N LEU A 89 13.24 -13.59 -13.33
CA LEU A 89 13.52 -12.82 -12.12
C LEU A 89 14.46 -13.53 -11.16
N ILE A 90 14.40 -14.85 -11.07
CA ILE A 90 15.29 -15.63 -10.21
C ILE A 90 16.76 -15.43 -10.55
N TYR A 91 17.11 -15.28 -11.83
CA TYR A 91 18.48 -15.01 -12.25
C TYR A 91 18.94 -13.61 -11.87
N ILE A 92 18.05 -12.61 -12.03
CA ILE A 92 18.33 -11.23 -11.61
C ILE A 92 18.48 -11.16 -10.10
N TYR A 93 17.59 -11.81 -9.33
CA TYR A 93 17.70 -11.89 -7.87
C TYR A 93 19.04 -12.52 -7.43
N ASN A 94 19.41 -13.65 -8.00
CA ASN A 94 20.66 -14.32 -7.66
C ASN A 94 21.90 -13.48 -8.04
N TYR A 95 21.81 -12.70 -9.13
CA TYR A 95 22.83 -11.73 -9.48
C TYR A 95 22.94 -10.63 -8.42
N LEU A 96 21.82 -10.03 -8.01
CA LEU A 96 21.78 -8.98 -6.98
C LEU A 96 22.35 -9.51 -5.65
N LYS A 97 21.94 -10.70 -5.23
CA LYS A 97 22.40 -11.32 -3.97
C LYS A 97 23.91 -11.61 -3.98
N ARG A 98 24.47 -11.98 -5.11
CA ARG A 98 25.92 -12.26 -5.25
C ARG A 98 26.78 -10.99 -5.22
N HIS A 99 26.25 -9.86 -5.67
CA HIS A 99 27.03 -8.65 -5.89
C HIS A 99 26.74 -7.50 -4.91
N ASN A 100 25.89 -7.71 -3.94
CA ASN A 100 25.55 -6.73 -2.90
C ASN A 100 25.65 -7.36 -1.50
N LYS A 101 25.75 -6.55 -0.45
CA LYS A 101 25.98 -7.08 0.90
C LYS A 101 24.74 -7.72 1.51
N ARG A 102 23.57 -7.05 1.44
CA ARG A 102 22.32 -7.52 2.04
C ARG A 102 21.14 -7.30 1.10
N ILE A 103 20.21 -8.24 1.11
CA ILE A 103 18.92 -8.15 0.41
C ILE A 103 17.80 -8.09 1.44
N VAL A 104 16.96 -7.08 1.34
CA VAL A 104 15.73 -6.93 2.14
C VAL A 104 14.52 -7.10 1.22
N LEU A 105 13.60 -7.97 1.60
CA LEU A 105 12.35 -8.17 0.89
C LEU A 105 11.25 -7.31 1.51
N GLY A 106 10.58 -6.50 0.70
CA GLY A 106 9.32 -5.83 1.06
C GLY A 106 8.13 -6.78 0.87
N ALA A 107 7.36 -7.00 1.92
CA ALA A 107 6.04 -7.60 1.87
C ALA A 107 5.00 -6.46 1.76
N PHE A 108 4.91 -5.86 0.55
CA PHE A 108 4.15 -4.62 0.31
C PHE A 108 3.03 -4.77 -0.72
N GLY A 109 2.70 -5.99 -1.08
CA GLY A 109 1.67 -6.27 -2.06
C GLY A 109 1.36 -7.76 -2.14
N ILE A 110 0.50 -8.11 -3.10
CA ILE A 110 0.10 -9.49 -3.34
C ILE A 110 1.33 -10.34 -3.68
N ASP A 111 1.49 -11.45 -2.97
CA ASP A 111 2.50 -12.47 -3.22
C ASP A 111 1.99 -13.87 -2.85
N TYR A 112 2.84 -14.88 -2.99
CA TYR A 112 2.50 -16.25 -2.66
C TYR A 112 2.02 -16.42 -1.19
N TYR A 113 2.73 -15.81 -0.22
CA TYR A 113 2.38 -15.97 1.19
C TYR A 113 1.07 -15.27 1.53
N TRP A 114 0.85 -14.08 0.98
CA TRP A 114 -0.43 -13.38 1.11
C TRP A 114 -1.60 -14.23 0.60
N VAL A 115 -1.44 -14.83 -0.57
CA VAL A 115 -2.47 -15.70 -1.16
C VAL A 115 -2.66 -16.99 -0.37
N LYS A 116 -1.55 -17.74 -0.13
CA LYS A 116 -1.59 -19.07 0.48
C LYS A 116 -2.10 -19.05 1.92
N VAL A 117 -1.54 -18.17 2.74
CA VAL A 117 -1.87 -18.11 4.16
C VAL A 117 -3.33 -17.65 4.37
N ASN A 118 -3.80 -16.63 3.64
CA ASN A 118 -5.17 -16.16 3.76
C ASN A 118 -6.20 -17.08 3.07
N THR A 119 -5.77 -18.01 2.22
CA THR A 119 -6.63 -19.08 1.70
C THR A 119 -6.72 -20.26 2.66
N ASP A 120 -5.61 -20.69 3.24
CA ASP A 120 -5.53 -21.94 4.00
C ASP A 120 -5.66 -21.75 5.52
N ILE A 121 -4.85 -20.82 6.10
CA ILE A 121 -4.77 -20.61 7.54
C ILE A 121 -5.79 -19.56 8.02
N ARG A 122 -5.94 -18.49 7.25
CA ARG A 122 -6.89 -17.37 7.50
C ARG A 122 -6.68 -16.70 8.87
N PRO A 123 -5.49 -16.15 9.14
CA PRO A 123 -5.21 -15.50 10.41
C PRO A 123 -6.02 -14.21 10.63
N LEU A 124 -6.58 -13.67 9.55
CA LEU A 124 -7.39 -12.45 9.54
C LEU A 124 -8.88 -12.81 9.49
N ARG A 125 -9.72 -12.06 10.21
CA ARG A 125 -11.18 -12.20 10.17
C ARG A 125 -11.74 -11.99 8.76
N TYR A 126 -11.09 -11.17 7.97
CA TYR A 126 -11.39 -10.94 6.55
C TYR A 126 -10.13 -10.48 5.82
N SER A 127 -10.06 -10.78 4.54
CA SER A 127 -8.97 -10.39 3.64
C SER A 127 -9.44 -10.36 2.20
N ASP A 128 -8.52 -10.16 1.28
CA ASP A 128 -8.75 -10.34 -0.16
C ASP A 128 -9.25 -11.75 -0.51
N PHE A 129 -9.07 -12.77 0.36
CA PHE A 129 -9.33 -14.18 0.06
C PHE A 129 -10.31 -14.86 1.00
N ASN A 130 -10.68 -14.26 2.13
CA ASN A 130 -11.63 -14.85 3.08
C ASN A 130 -12.53 -13.80 3.74
N ILE A 131 -13.68 -14.26 4.24
CA ILE A 131 -14.55 -13.57 5.20
C ILE A 131 -14.91 -14.61 6.26
N GLY A 132 -14.34 -14.48 7.46
CA GLY A 132 -14.37 -15.52 8.47
C GLY A 132 -13.78 -16.83 7.90
N ASP A 133 -14.51 -17.91 8.04
CA ASP A 133 -14.12 -19.23 7.53
C ASP A 133 -14.42 -19.43 6.03
N TYR A 134 -15.15 -18.50 5.41
CA TYR A 134 -15.54 -18.62 4.00
C TYR A 134 -14.44 -18.06 3.09
N ILE A 135 -14.05 -18.86 2.10
CA ILE A 135 -13.13 -18.41 1.04
C ILE A 135 -13.92 -17.57 0.04
N ARG A 136 -13.38 -16.41 -0.28
CA ARG A 136 -13.94 -15.54 -1.32
C ARG A 136 -13.71 -16.17 -2.70
N THR A 137 -14.78 -16.19 -3.50
CA THR A 137 -14.80 -16.81 -4.84
C THR A 137 -15.09 -15.81 -5.95
N ASP A 138 -14.92 -14.51 -5.69
CA ASP A 138 -15.00 -13.53 -6.76
C ASP A 138 -13.90 -13.77 -7.81
N GLU A 139 -14.20 -13.38 -9.06
CA GLU A 139 -13.37 -13.67 -10.23
C GLU A 139 -11.90 -13.22 -10.05
N ILE A 140 -11.69 -12.08 -9.39
CA ILE A 140 -10.34 -11.53 -9.19
C ILE A 140 -9.59 -12.34 -8.13
N ALA A 141 -10.22 -12.69 -7.01
CA ALA A 141 -9.60 -13.52 -5.98
C ALA A 141 -9.22 -14.90 -6.55
N GLU A 142 -10.09 -15.50 -7.37
CA GLU A 142 -9.81 -16.75 -8.08
C GLU A 142 -8.66 -16.62 -9.08
N CYS A 143 -8.65 -15.53 -9.86
CA CYS A 143 -7.58 -15.24 -10.80
C CYS A 143 -6.22 -15.11 -10.09
N ILE A 144 -6.18 -14.39 -8.98
CA ILE A 144 -4.96 -14.20 -8.18
C ILE A 144 -4.49 -15.53 -7.59
N ARG A 145 -5.39 -16.38 -7.04
CA ARG A 145 -5.01 -17.71 -6.56
C ARG A 145 -4.36 -18.55 -7.65
N ARG A 146 -4.96 -18.60 -8.85
CA ARG A 146 -4.40 -19.34 -10.00
C ARG A 146 -3.06 -18.76 -10.49
N ASP A 147 -2.86 -17.46 -10.36
CA ASP A 147 -1.63 -16.79 -10.79
C ASP A 147 -0.46 -17.03 -9.83
N TRP A 148 -0.74 -17.23 -8.54
CA TRP A 148 0.30 -17.41 -7.52
C TRP A 148 0.52 -18.86 -7.06
N LEU A 149 -0.53 -19.69 -6.96
CA LEU A 149 -0.42 -21.04 -6.40
C LEU A 149 -0.06 -22.05 -7.48
N ASN A 150 0.89 -22.93 -7.18
CA ASN A 150 1.43 -23.97 -8.08
C ASN A 150 2.02 -23.40 -9.39
N THR A 151 2.60 -22.22 -9.32
CA THR A 151 3.17 -21.51 -10.47
C THR A 151 4.66 -21.17 -10.25
N PRO A 152 5.39 -20.72 -11.28
CA PRO A 152 6.76 -20.21 -11.12
C PRO A 152 6.85 -19.01 -10.13
N LYS A 153 5.78 -18.24 -9.94
CA LYS A 153 5.75 -17.14 -8.96
C LYS A 153 5.85 -17.67 -7.52
N GLU A 154 5.20 -18.79 -7.22
CA GLU A 154 5.35 -19.47 -5.93
C GLU A 154 6.81 -19.84 -5.66
N THR A 155 7.45 -20.51 -6.64
CA THR A 155 8.85 -20.93 -6.54
C THR A 155 9.77 -19.74 -6.32
N LEU A 156 9.59 -18.68 -7.09
CA LEU A 156 10.35 -17.44 -6.96
C LEU A 156 10.15 -16.80 -5.58
N CYS A 157 8.89 -16.66 -5.13
CA CYS A 157 8.57 -16.02 -3.85
C CYS A 157 9.20 -16.79 -2.69
N LYS A 158 9.06 -18.13 -2.67
CA LYS A 158 9.68 -19.00 -1.66
C LYS A 158 11.22 -18.86 -1.67
N HIS A 159 11.83 -18.82 -2.85
CA HIS A 159 13.27 -18.66 -2.98
C HIS A 159 13.74 -17.31 -2.43
N ILE A 160 13.10 -16.20 -2.85
CA ILE A 160 13.47 -14.86 -2.40
C ILE A 160 13.23 -14.72 -0.89
N ALA A 161 12.04 -15.06 -0.39
CA ALA A 161 11.73 -14.94 1.02
C ALA A 161 12.64 -15.83 1.89
N GLY A 162 12.94 -17.06 1.44
CA GLY A 162 13.82 -17.97 2.16
C GLY A 162 15.28 -17.48 2.23
N THR A 163 15.77 -16.85 1.17
CA THR A 163 17.18 -16.49 1.03
C THR A 163 17.51 -15.01 1.23
N SER A 164 16.51 -14.10 1.28
CA SER A 164 16.73 -12.70 1.68
C SER A 164 17.25 -12.61 3.12
N ASP A 165 18.03 -11.57 3.41
CA ASP A 165 18.61 -11.37 4.74
C ASP A 165 17.56 -10.91 5.75
N TRP A 166 16.55 -10.13 5.29
CA TRP A 166 15.44 -9.64 6.12
C TRP A 166 14.17 -9.43 5.31
N ILE A 167 13.02 -9.34 6.00
CA ILE A 167 11.72 -9.06 5.42
C ILE A 167 11.10 -7.87 6.18
N VAL A 168 10.52 -6.91 5.46
CA VAL A 168 9.78 -5.80 6.06
C VAL A 168 8.34 -5.87 5.61
N ALA A 169 7.40 -5.89 6.55
CA ALA A 169 5.98 -5.72 6.28
C ALA A 169 5.56 -4.27 6.55
N GLY A 170 4.79 -3.67 5.64
CA GLY A 170 4.36 -2.27 5.73
C GLY A 170 2.93 -2.07 6.21
N LEU A 171 2.11 -3.11 6.20
CA LEU A 171 0.74 -3.15 6.69
C LEU A 171 0.58 -4.31 7.66
N GLN A 172 -0.33 -4.17 8.62
CA GLN A 172 -0.60 -5.18 9.62
C GLN A 172 -1.02 -6.52 9.00
N GLU A 173 -1.77 -6.48 7.91
CA GLU A 173 -2.22 -7.67 7.20
C GLU A 173 -1.07 -8.50 6.63
N TYR A 174 -0.07 -7.84 6.05
CA TYR A 174 1.13 -8.53 5.56
C TYR A 174 1.99 -9.05 6.73
N TRP A 175 2.07 -8.28 7.82
CA TRP A 175 2.73 -8.72 9.04
C TRP A 175 2.09 -10.00 9.58
N ALA A 176 0.77 -10.00 9.82
CA ALA A 176 0.04 -11.15 10.34
C ALA A 176 0.23 -12.39 9.45
N THR A 177 0.14 -12.20 8.13
CA THR A 177 0.31 -13.26 7.14
C THR A 177 1.69 -13.90 7.20
N TYR A 178 2.76 -13.11 7.16
CA TYR A 178 4.12 -13.63 7.18
C TYR A 178 4.52 -14.21 8.54
N ASN A 179 3.93 -13.72 9.62
CA ASN A 179 4.16 -14.22 10.98
C ASN A 179 3.66 -15.67 11.20
N GLU A 180 2.70 -16.14 10.38
CA GLU A 180 2.28 -17.54 10.38
C GLU A 180 3.36 -18.50 9.84
N VAL A 181 4.36 -17.98 9.11
CA VAL A 181 5.41 -18.79 8.51
C VAL A 181 6.62 -18.84 9.44
N VAL A 182 6.78 -19.96 10.16
CA VAL A 182 7.75 -20.15 11.26
C VAL A 182 9.18 -19.68 10.93
N ASP A 183 9.67 -19.98 9.72
CA ASP A 183 11.03 -19.62 9.35
C ASP A 183 11.17 -18.15 8.92
N LEU A 184 10.11 -17.53 8.45
CA LEU A 184 10.13 -16.14 8.01
C LEU A 184 9.96 -15.15 9.17
N ARG A 185 9.10 -15.46 10.15
CA ARG A 185 8.87 -14.60 11.32
C ARG A 185 10.13 -14.30 12.14
N LYS A 186 11.18 -15.14 12.03
CA LYS A 186 12.45 -14.95 12.71
C LYS A 186 13.32 -13.84 12.12
N LYS A 187 13.04 -13.43 10.90
CA LYS A 187 13.79 -12.43 10.15
C LYS A 187 12.88 -11.39 9.49
N MET A 188 11.91 -10.89 10.26
CA MET A 188 11.00 -9.86 9.78
C MET A 188 10.80 -8.75 10.79
N SER A 189 10.49 -7.57 10.28
CA SER A 189 10.11 -6.39 11.05
C SER A 189 8.88 -5.75 10.44
N PHE A 190 8.08 -5.10 11.28
CA PHE A 190 7.05 -4.17 10.82
C PHE A 190 7.66 -2.77 10.76
N ILE A 191 7.56 -2.10 9.62
CA ILE A 191 7.88 -0.68 9.47
C ILE A 191 6.77 -0.07 8.61
N PRO A 192 6.01 0.92 9.11
CA PRO A 192 4.87 1.48 8.41
C PRO A 192 5.28 2.18 7.11
N PHE A 193 4.35 2.34 6.19
CA PHE A 193 4.62 3.03 4.93
C PHE A 193 4.94 4.51 5.16
N PRO A 194 5.95 5.05 4.44
CA PRO A 194 6.36 6.46 4.55
C PRO A 194 5.42 7.37 3.77
N ILE A 195 5.01 8.48 4.38
CA ILE A 195 4.17 9.52 3.76
C ILE A 195 4.89 10.87 3.83
N GLU A 196 4.96 11.55 2.71
CA GLU A 196 5.39 12.96 2.67
C GLU A 196 4.25 13.84 3.21
N MET A 197 4.55 14.61 4.27
CA MET A 197 3.55 15.46 4.91
C MET A 197 3.06 16.56 3.98
N ALA A 198 1.76 16.81 3.97
CA ALA A 198 1.20 17.95 3.24
C ALA A 198 1.65 19.26 3.85
N LYS A 199 1.96 20.26 3.01
CA LYS A 199 2.43 21.59 3.48
C LYS A 199 1.35 22.36 4.25
N ASP A 200 0.08 22.22 3.83
CA ASP A 200 -1.08 22.91 4.42
C ASP A 200 -2.24 21.93 4.62
N PRO A 201 -2.21 21.10 5.69
CA PRO A 201 -3.15 19.98 5.84
C PRO A 201 -4.60 20.37 6.14
N THR A 202 -4.88 21.57 6.62
CA THR A 202 -6.18 21.93 7.21
C THR A 202 -6.83 23.16 6.60
N LYS A 203 -6.78 23.34 5.27
CA LYS A 203 -7.64 24.36 4.67
C LYS A 203 -9.09 23.95 4.81
N ASP A 204 -9.83 24.70 5.64
CA ASP A 204 -11.26 24.56 5.80
C ASP A 204 -11.93 24.77 4.43
N LYS A 205 -12.36 23.67 3.82
CA LYS A 205 -12.84 23.65 2.42
C LYS A 205 -14.36 23.67 2.32
N THR A 206 -15.04 23.78 3.44
CA THR A 206 -16.52 23.80 3.51
C THR A 206 -17.09 25.13 3.08
N ALA A 207 -17.04 25.43 1.79
CA ALA A 207 -17.82 26.52 1.21
C ALA A 207 -19.35 26.23 1.22
N ASN A 208 -19.73 24.96 1.33
CA ASN A 208 -21.12 24.49 1.40
C ASN A 208 -21.23 23.55 2.59
N ASN A 209 -22.05 23.79 3.56
CA ASN A 209 -22.28 22.96 4.78
C ASN A 209 -22.51 21.45 4.60
N LYS A 210 -22.07 20.87 3.46
CA LYS A 210 -22.22 19.45 3.13
C LYS A 210 -20.89 18.70 3.31
N ILE A 211 -20.97 17.51 3.87
CA ILE A 211 -19.84 16.57 3.94
C ILE A 211 -19.62 15.97 2.55
N ARG A 212 -18.41 16.12 2.02
CA ARG A 212 -18.01 15.59 0.71
C ARG A 212 -17.34 14.24 0.86
N ILE A 213 -18.03 13.22 0.38
CA ILE A 213 -17.61 11.82 0.43
C ILE A 213 -16.96 11.46 -0.92
N PHE A 214 -15.69 11.11 -0.91
CA PHE A 214 -14.97 10.69 -2.12
C PHE A 214 -14.83 9.17 -2.16
N ILE A 215 -15.00 8.59 -3.36
CA ILE A 215 -14.69 7.20 -3.64
C ILE A 215 -13.99 7.05 -5.01
N GLY A 216 -12.87 6.30 -5.03
CA GLY A 216 -12.17 5.91 -6.24
C GLY A 216 -12.57 4.51 -6.69
N ILE A 217 -13.19 4.38 -7.86
CA ILE A 217 -13.67 3.11 -8.40
C ILE A 217 -12.78 2.60 -9.52
N SER A 218 -12.19 1.41 -9.30
CA SER A 218 -11.62 0.58 -10.36
C SER A 218 -12.64 -0.47 -10.77
N LYS A 219 -13.29 -0.28 -11.92
CA LYS A 219 -14.41 -1.13 -12.37
C LYS A 219 -14.07 -2.64 -12.33
N SER A 220 -12.87 -3.01 -12.75
CA SER A 220 -12.43 -4.41 -12.75
C SER A 220 -12.12 -4.96 -11.35
N ARG A 221 -11.94 -4.14 -10.32
CA ARG A 221 -11.54 -4.55 -8.96
C ARG A 221 -12.52 -4.13 -7.88
N SER A 222 -13.72 -3.65 -8.24
CA SER A 222 -14.67 -3.08 -7.29
C SER A 222 -15.14 -4.14 -6.28
N VAL A 223 -15.61 -5.29 -6.74
CA VAL A 223 -16.03 -6.41 -5.89
C VAL A 223 -14.88 -6.94 -5.04
N TYR A 224 -13.69 -7.08 -5.64
CA TYR A 224 -12.50 -7.54 -4.94
C TYR A 224 -12.12 -6.63 -3.76
N LYS A 225 -12.23 -5.30 -3.95
CA LYS A 225 -11.93 -4.30 -2.91
C LYS A 225 -13.12 -3.97 -1.99
N GLY A 226 -14.33 -4.41 -2.33
CA GLY A 226 -15.56 -4.04 -1.62
C GLY A 226 -16.01 -2.59 -1.85
N THR A 227 -15.45 -1.91 -2.86
CA THR A 227 -15.81 -0.52 -3.17
C THR A 227 -17.20 -0.39 -3.82
N ASP A 228 -17.76 -1.47 -4.35
CA ASP A 228 -19.16 -1.58 -4.78
C ASP A 228 -20.12 -1.47 -3.59
N ILE A 229 -19.84 -2.14 -2.48
CA ILE A 229 -20.59 -2.07 -1.24
C ILE A 229 -20.53 -0.65 -0.65
N MET A 230 -19.31 -0.09 -0.56
CA MET A 230 -19.10 1.27 -0.06
C MET A 230 -19.80 2.33 -0.91
N LEU A 231 -19.74 2.17 -2.25
CA LEU A 231 -20.42 3.06 -3.18
C LEU A 231 -21.93 3.05 -2.96
N LYS A 232 -22.52 1.86 -2.87
CA LYS A 232 -23.96 1.70 -2.61
C LYS A 232 -24.38 2.36 -1.31
N ALA A 233 -23.65 2.14 -0.23
CA ALA A 233 -23.92 2.79 1.05
C ALA A 233 -23.85 4.33 0.95
N ALA A 234 -22.81 4.85 0.26
CA ALA A 234 -22.65 6.30 0.09
C ALA A 234 -23.75 6.92 -0.79
N GLU A 235 -24.18 6.23 -1.86
CA GLU A 235 -25.31 6.67 -2.70
C GLU A 235 -26.61 6.77 -1.88
N ASP A 236 -26.89 5.76 -1.06
CA ASP A 236 -28.10 5.74 -0.22
C ASP A 236 -28.06 6.83 0.87
N ILE A 237 -26.90 7.08 1.47
CA ILE A 237 -26.71 8.19 2.43
C ILE A 237 -26.97 9.55 1.78
N VAL A 238 -26.41 9.81 0.60
CA VAL A 238 -26.61 11.07 -0.11
C VAL A 238 -28.04 11.23 -0.57
N ALA A 239 -28.70 10.15 -0.98
CA ALA A 239 -30.13 10.17 -1.34
C ALA A 239 -31.03 10.48 -0.13
N GLN A 240 -30.67 9.97 1.07
CA GLN A 240 -31.43 10.19 2.31
C GLN A 240 -31.16 11.56 2.92
N TYR A 241 -29.93 12.08 2.81
CA TYR A 241 -29.50 13.34 3.43
C TYR A 241 -28.89 14.31 2.40
N PRO A 242 -29.65 14.68 1.32
CA PRO A 242 -29.09 15.46 0.21
C PRO A 242 -28.64 16.86 0.61
N GLU A 243 -29.14 17.41 1.72
CA GLU A 243 -28.74 18.72 2.25
C GLU A 243 -27.48 18.65 3.12
N LYS A 244 -27.06 17.44 3.57
CA LYS A 244 -25.96 17.25 4.50
C LYS A 244 -24.74 16.61 3.85
N ALA A 245 -24.90 15.84 2.78
CA ALA A 245 -23.82 15.12 2.13
C ALA A 245 -23.84 15.25 0.61
N GLU A 246 -22.67 15.09 0.00
CA GLU A 246 -22.49 14.94 -1.45
C GLU A 246 -21.47 13.86 -1.77
N LEU A 247 -21.64 13.16 -2.88
CA LEU A 247 -20.78 12.07 -3.30
C LEU A 247 -19.92 12.46 -4.51
N ILE A 248 -18.63 12.22 -4.41
CA ILE A 248 -17.63 12.47 -5.46
C ILE A 248 -17.07 11.12 -5.92
N VAL A 249 -17.45 10.67 -7.12
CA VAL A 249 -17.00 9.38 -7.68
C VAL A 249 -15.92 9.60 -8.72
N ALA A 250 -14.73 8.99 -8.53
CA ALA A 250 -13.65 8.99 -9.49
C ALA A 250 -13.50 7.61 -10.15
N SER A 251 -13.68 7.52 -11.46
CA SER A 251 -13.47 6.29 -12.23
C SER A 251 -12.81 6.60 -13.56
N GLY A 252 -11.63 6.01 -13.82
CA GLY A 252 -10.91 6.19 -15.09
C GLY A 252 -10.46 7.64 -15.37
N VAL A 253 -10.24 8.45 -14.33
CA VAL A 253 -9.78 9.83 -14.49
C VAL A 253 -8.25 9.92 -14.44
N PRO A 254 -7.61 10.93 -15.09
CA PRO A 254 -6.18 11.18 -14.97
C PRO A 254 -5.74 11.41 -13.53
N TYR A 255 -4.49 11.06 -13.19
CA TYR A 255 -3.94 11.11 -11.84
C TYR A 255 -4.06 12.49 -11.17
N GLU A 256 -3.74 13.57 -11.88
CA GLU A 256 -3.87 14.94 -11.37
C GLU A 256 -5.33 15.31 -11.03
N LYS A 257 -6.27 14.88 -11.87
CA LYS A 257 -7.70 15.11 -11.63
C LYS A 257 -8.17 14.30 -10.42
N TYR A 258 -7.72 13.06 -10.29
CA TYR A 258 -7.99 12.21 -9.13
C TYR A 258 -7.56 12.90 -7.83
N HIS A 259 -6.32 13.41 -7.78
CA HIS A 259 -5.81 14.11 -6.60
C HIS A 259 -6.63 15.36 -6.25
N LYS A 260 -7.00 16.19 -7.23
CA LYS A 260 -7.86 17.36 -6.99
C LYS A 260 -9.23 16.98 -6.43
N MET A 261 -9.81 15.88 -6.90
CA MET A 261 -11.08 15.36 -6.37
C MET A 261 -10.93 14.89 -4.92
N VAL A 262 -9.87 14.13 -4.60
CA VAL A 262 -9.55 13.76 -3.21
C VAL A 262 -9.36 15.02 -2.36
N GLU A 263 -8.52 15.96 -2.80
CA GLU A 263 -8.25 17.19 -2.05
C GLU A 263 -9.48 18.06 -1.81
N SER A 264 -10.51 17.92 -2.63
CA SER A 264 -11.77 18.65 -2.42
C SER A 264 -12.75 17.94 -1.47
N SER A 265 -12.42 16.76 -0.95
CA SER A 265 -13.31 15.96 -0.11
C SER A 265 -13.01 16.06 1.38
N ASP A 266 -13.95 15.61 2.20
CA ASP A 266 -13.86 15.54 3.66
C ASP A 266 -13.58 14.11 4.13
N LEU A 267 -14.19 13.12 3.43
CA LEU A 267 -14.04 11.70 3.67
C LEU A 267 -13.51 11.01 2.41
N ILE A 268 -12.69 9.98 2.59
CA ILE A 268 -12.29 9.04 1.54
C ILE A 268 -12.75 7.64 1.89
N LEU A 269 -13.47 6.98 0.98
CA LEU A 269 -13.79 5.55 1.09
C LEU A 269 -12.68 4.78 0.36
N ASP A 270 -11.87 4.00 1.11
CA ASP A 270 -10.68 3.35 0.52
C ASP A 270 -10.96 1.90 0.09
N GLN A 271 -11.07 0.97 1.03
CA GLN A 271 -11.37 -0.45 0.75
C GLN A 271 -11.89 -1.15 2.01
N LEU A 272 -12.72 -2.21 1.82
CA LEU A 272 -13.35 -2.92 2.93
C LEU A 272 -12.54 -4.09 3.49
N TYR A 273 -11.82 -4.80 2.63
CA TYR A 273 -11.14 -6.04 3.05
C TYR A 273 -9.71 -5.75 3.51
N SER A 274 -9.55 -4.70 4.35
CA SER A 274 -8.27 -4.24 4.87
C SER A 274 -8.40 -3.90 6.36
N TYR A 275 -7.36 -4.18 7.13
CA TYR A 275 -7.24 -3.82 8.55
C TYR A 275 -6.62 -2.45 8.74
N THR A 276 -5.88 -1.98 7.74
CA THR A 276 -5.08 -0.76 7.81
C THR A 276 -5.34 0.14 6.60
N PRO A 277 -5.18 1.46 6.75
CA PRO A 277 -5.19 2.37 5.60
C PRO A 277 -3.95 2.11 4.72
N ALA A 278 -4.18 1.92 3.41
CA ALA A 278 -3.09 1.83 2.44
C ALA A 278 -2.64 3.22 1.97
N MET A 279 -1.63 3.30 1.09
CA MET A 279 -0.99 4.54 0.66
C MET A 279 -1.94 5.64 0.20
N ASN A 280 -3.04 5.30 -0.47
CA ASN A 280 -4.02 6.28 -0.93
C ASN A 280 -4.77 6.95 0.24
N ALA A 281 -5.22 6.14 1.20
CA ALA A 281 -5.85 6.62 2.42
C ALA A 281 -4.87 7.41 3.30
N LEU A 282 -3.65 6.90 3.52
CA LEU A 282 -2.61 7.58 4.29
C LEU A 282 -2.26 8.96 3.70
N MET A 283 -2.15 9.04 2.36
CA MET A 283 -1.93 10.32 1.68
C MET A 283 -3.11 11.29 1.87
N ALA A 284 -4.34 10.81 1.80
CA ALA A 284 -5.53 11.63 2.08
C ALA A 284 -5.54 12.11 3.54
N MET A 285 -5.25 11.22 4.50
CA MET A 285 -5.15 11.54 5.92
C MET A 285 -4.08 12.60 6.21
N SER A 286 -2.95 12.59 5.50
CA SER A 286 -1.91 13.64 5.63
C SER A 286 -2.40 15.04 5.26
N LYS A 287 -3.49 15.12 4.52
CA LYS A 287 -4.17 16.37 4.10
C LYS A 287 -5.39 16.71 4.96
N GLY A 288 -5.62 15.98 6.05
CA GLY A 288 -6.77 16.14 6.92
C GLY A 288 -8.08 15.64 6.31
N ILE A 289 -8.02 14.64 5.43
CA ILE A 289 -9.19 13.94 4.89
C ILE A 289 -9.35 12.65 5.69
N VAL A 290 -10.54 12.42 6.24
CA VAL A 290 -10.80 11.27 7.11
C VAL A 290 -10.98 10.00 6.29
N ASN A 291 -10.25 8.95 6.63
CA ASN A 291 -10.42 7.63 6.00
C ASN A 291 -11.63 6.89 6.58
N VAL A 292 -12.49 6.37 5.71
CA VAL A 292 -13.51 5.37 6.00
C VAL A 292 -13.06 4.06 5.36
N GLY A 293 -12.76 3.05 6.17
CA GLY A 293 -12.17 1.80 5.69
C GLY A 293 -11.52 1.01 6.82
N GLY A 294 -10.45 0.30 6.53
CA GLY A 294 -9.71 -0.46 7.54
C GLY A 294 -9.09 0.42 8.61
N GLY A 295 -9.51 0.21 9.85
CA GLY A 295 -9.02 0.88 11.06
C GLY A 295 -9.16 -0.04 12.26
N GLU A 296 -8.88 -1.34 12.07
CA GLU A 296 -9.01 -2.35 13.10
C GLU A 296 -8.04 -2.12 14.28
N GLU A 297 -8.36 -2.62 15.45
CA GLU A 297 -7.55 -2.41 16.65
C GLU A 297 -6.12 -2.96 16.46
N GLU A 298 -5.95 -4.02 15.68
CA GLU A 298 -4.65 -4.60 15.34
C GLU A 298 -3.73 -3.63 14.58
N ASN A 299 -4.31 -2.71 13.79
CA ASN A 299 -3.56 -1.63 13.14
C ASN A 299 -2.92 -0.69 14.18
N TYR A 300 -3.67 -0.32 15.21
CA TYR A 300 -3.18 0.57 16.25
C TYR A 300 -2.17 -0.13 17.18
N GLN A 301 -2.42 -1.40 17.49
CA GLN A 301 -1.53 -2.21 18.33
C GLN A 301 -0.14 -2.38 17.72
N ILE A 302 -0.04 -2.66 16.41
CA ILE A 302 1.25 -2.92 15.77
C ILE A 302 2.15 -1.68 15.70
N ILE A 303 1.56 -0.49 15.67
CA ILE A 303 2.28 0.79 15.69
C ILE A 303 2.33 1.42 17.09
N HIS A 304 1.81 0.72 18.11
CA HIS A 304 1.75 1.19 19.50
C HIS A 304 0.99 2.51 19.69
N GLU A 305 -0.08 2.73 18.89
CA GLU A 305 -0.94 3.92 19.02
C GLU A 305 -2.09 3.66 20.00
N THR A 306 -2.12 4.41 21.11
CA THR A 306 -3.10 4.24 22.19
C THR A 306 -4.09 5.41 22.32
N GLU A 307 -3.83 6.55 21.67
CA GLU A 307 -4.57 7.79 21.86
C GLU A 307 -5.42 8.17 20.65
N LEU A 308 -4.83 8.07 19.44
CA LEU A 308 -5.48 8.54 18.22
C LEU A 308 -6.35 7.45 17.62
N ARG A 309 -7.56 7.83 17.20
CA ARG A 309 -8.50 6.96 16.47
C ARG A 309 -9.12 7.73 15.29
N PRO A 310 -8.29 8.15 14.29
CA PRO A 310 -8.76 9.02 13.22
C PRO A 310 -9.54 8.32 12.13
N ILE A 311 -9.52 6.98 12.08
CA ILE A 311 -10.11 6.19 11.00
C ILE A 311 -11.53 5.80 11.42
N ILE A 312 -12.49 6.04 10.55
CA ILE A 312 -13.84 5.50 10.69
C ILE A 312 -13.76 4.05 10.20
N ASN A 313 -13.63 3.12 11.16
CA ASN A 313 -13.53 1.70 10.85
C ASN A 313 -14.86 1.15 10.38
N VAL A 314 -14.87 0.40 9.29
CA VAL A 314 -16.03 -0.27 8.74
C VAL A 314 -15.72 -1.74 8.48
N LEU A 315 -16.63 -2.61 8.90
CA LEU A 315 -16.58 -4.03 8.57
C LEU A 315 -16.99 -4.25 7.10
N PRO A 316 -16.63 -5.38 6.48
CA PRO A 316 -16.93 -5.64 5.07
C PRO A 316 -18.40 -6.02 4.83
N THR A 317 -19.31 -5.16 5.30
CA THR A 317 -20.77 -5.25 5.09
C THR A 317 -21.37 -3.91 4.72
N TYR A 318 -22.50 -3.94 4.00
CA TYR A 318 -23.26 -2.74 3.67
C TYR A 318 -23.73 -2.01 4.93
N GLU A 319 -24.25 -2.75 5.89
CA GLU A 319 -24.82 -2.21 7.13
C GLU A 319 -23.78 -1.43 7.93
N SER A 320 -22.55 -1.96 8.04
CA SER A 320 -21.48 -1.27 8.74
C SER A 320 -21.08 0.03 8.01
N CYS A 321 -20.93 -0.01 6.69
CA CYS A 321 -20.61 1.18 5.90
C CYS A 321 -21.71 2.23 6.02
N TYR A 322 -22.98 1.82 5.89
CA TYR A 322 -24.11 2.72 5.97
C TYR A 322 -24.22 3.38 7.35
N THR A 323 -24.13 2.59 8.43
CA THR A 323 -24.25 3.08 9.81
C THR A 323 -23.16 4.10 10.15
N GLU A 324 -21.92 3.83 9.80
CA GLU A 324 -20.81 4.74 10.07
C GLU A 324 -20.88 6.02 9.23
N LEU A 325 -21.29 5.92 7.96
CA LEU A 325 -21.51 7.09 7.11
C LEU A 325 -22.69 7.94 7.61
N GLU A 326 -23.80 7.31 8.01
CA GLU A 326 -24.94 8.00 8.60
C GLU A 326 -24.54 8.73 9.89
N HIS A 327 -23.80 8.04 10.75
CA HIS A 327 -23.33 8.61 12.00
C HIS A 327 -22.52 9.90 11.79
N ILE A 328 -21.55 9.92 10.88
CA ILE A 328 -20.72 11.10 10.64
C ILE A 328 -21.52 12.23 9.94
N VAL A 329 -22.47 11.89 9.07
CA VAL A 329 -23.32 12.87 8.38
C VAL A 329 -24.31 13.54 9.35
N LEU A 330 -24.77 12.81 10.38
CA LEU A 330 -25.64 13.34 11.42
C LEU A 330 -24.88 14.07 12.53
N HIS A 331 -23.58 13.80 12.71
CA HIS A 331 -22.70 14.38 13.71
C HIS A 331 -21.47 15.06 13.10
N PRO A 332 -21.67 16.09 12.23
CA PRO A 332 -20.58 16.76 11.51
C PRO A 332 -19.57 17.45 12.44
N GLU A 333 -19.94 17.76 13.67
CA GLU A 333 -19.06 18.34 14.69
C GLU A 333 -17.86 17.44 15.03
N LYS A 334 -17.97 16.11 14.85
CA LYS A 334 -16.88 15.17 15.05
C LYS A 334 -15.80 15.25 13.96
N LEU A 335 -16.18 15.74 12.78
CA LEU A 335 -15.30 15.73 11.61
C LEU A 335 -14.03 16.58 11.82
N ALA A 336 -14.16 17.73 12.48
CA ALA A 336 -13.00 18.60 12.73
C ALA A 336 -11.93 17.90 13.57
N GLU A 337 -12.33 17.17 14.60
CA GLU A 337 -11.41 16.41 15.45
C GLU A 337 -10.79 15.21 14.70
N LEU A 338 -11.58 14.45 13.93
CA LEU A 338 -11.08 13.35 13.12
C LEU A 338 -10.07 13.82 12.06
N LYS A 339 -10.31 14.98 11.43
CA LYS A 339 -9.36 15.60 10.50
C LYS A 339 -8.03 15.95 11.19
N ARG A 340 -8.10 16.56 12.36
CA ARG A 340 -6.91 16.91 13.16
C ARG A 340 -6.15 15.64 13.56
N GLN A 341 -6.85 14.63 14.07
CA GLN A 341 -6.24 13.36 14.44
C GLN A 341 -5.64 12.64 13.24
N SER A 342 -6.25 12.70 12.05
CA SER A 342 -5.70 12.12 10.82
C SER A 342 -4.31 12.68 10.50
N VAL A 343 -4.15 14.00 10.55
CA VAL A 343 -2.85 14.66 10.32
C VAL A 343 -1.83 14.27 11.39
N GLU A 344 -2.24 14.30 12.66
CA GLU A 344 -1.36 13.94 13.78
C GLU A 344 -0.93 12.46 13.71
N TYR A 345 -1.84 11.55 13.35
CA TYR A 345 -1.56 10.13 13.16
C TYR A 345 -0.48 9.92 12.08
N ILE A 346 -0.63 10.57 10.92
CA ILE A 346 0.35 10.48 9.84
C ILE A 346 1.70 11.07 10.29
N HIS A 347 1.70 12.23 10.93
CA HIS A 347 2.92 12.85 11.46
C HIS A 347 3.61 11.96 12.49
N ARG A 348 2.85 11.30 13.37
CA ARG A 348 3.38 10.46 14.44
C ARG A 348 3.99 9.15 13.91
N HIS A 349 3.30 8.47 13.00
CA HIS A 349 3.62 7.09 12.61
C HIS A 349 4.13 6.93 11.18
N HIS A 350 3.76 7.83 10.26
CA HIS A 350 4.01 7.67 8.83
C HIS A 350 4.92 8.76 8.23
N ASP A 351 5.35 9.76 9.01
CA ASP A 351 6.28 10.78 8.52
C ASP A 351 7.50 10.11 7.88
N TYR A 352 7.77 10.47 6.61
CA TYR A 352 8.76 9.76 5.80
C TYR A 352 10.20 9.83 6.35
N ILE A 353 10.54 10.86 7.13
CA ILE A 353 11.86 10.97 7.79
C ILE A 353 11.90 10.05 9.01
N LYS A 354 10.82 9.99 9.80
CA LYS A 354 10.72 9.08 10.96
C LYS A 354 10.75 7.61 10.51
N VAL A 355 10.01 7.30 9.45
CA VAL A 355 10.02 5.96 8.85
C VAL A 355 11.41 5.62 8.28
N ALA A 356 12.04 6.55 7.56
CA ALA A 356 13.41 6.35 7.07
C ALA A 356 14.42 6.08 8.18
N LYS A 357 14.28 6.69 9.35
CA LYS A 357 15.12 6.38 10.53
C LYS A 357 14.93 4.95 11.02
N GLN A 358 13.71 4.41 10.99
CA GLN A 358 13.46 3.00 11.34
C GLN A 358 14.15 2.06 10.33
N TYR A 359 14.07 2.38 9.04
CA TYR A 359 14.79 1.64 7.99
C TYR A 359 16.30 1.75 8.15
N GLU A 360 16.83 2.95 8.46
CA GLU A 360 18.26 3.15 8.74
C GLU A 360 18.75 2.26 9.88
N GLN A 361 18.02 2.22 11.00
CA GLN A 361 18.34 1.35 12.16
C GLN A 361 18.34 -0.13 11.77
N LEU A 362 17.31 -0.57 11.04
CA LEU A 362 17.26 -1.94 10.53
C LEU A 362 18.46 -2.24 9.61
N TYR A 363 18.73 -1.39 8.65
CA TYR A 363 19.82 -1.61 7.68
C TYR A 363 21.19 -1.65 8.34
N LEU A 364 21.44 -0.79 9.32
CA LEU A 364 22.68 -0.80 10.10
C LEU A 364 22.82 -2.09 10.93
N SER A 365 21.72 -2.63 11.45
CA SER A 365 21.76 -3.89 12.22
C SER A 365 22.07 -5.12 11.37
N LEU A 366 21.86 -5.02 10.04
CA LEU A 366 22.13 -6.11 9.12
C LEU A 366 23.58 -6.11 8.58
N LEU A 367 24.30 -4.98 8.66
CA LEU A 367 25.66 -4.81 8.12
C LEU A 367 26.72 -5.24 9.09
#